data_abbb28d37eec9b43d2e9c0eb03fac24d
#
_entry.id   abbb28d37eec9b43d2e9c0eb03fac24d
#
_cell.length_a   1.000
_cell.length_b   1.000
_cell.length_c   1.000
_cell.angle_alpha   90.00
_cell.angle_beta   90.00
_cell.angle_gamma   90.00
#
_symmetry.space_group_name_H-M   'P 1'
#
loop_
_entity.id
_entity.type
_entity.pdbx_description
1 polymer ?
#
loop_
_entity_poly.entity_id
_entity_poly.type
_entity_poly.pdbx_seq_one_letter_code
_entity_poly.pdbx_strand_id
1 'polypeptide(L)'
;MFIGPEQYPKTLRAMVAQEASLDVAVAFWGDGAEAIIHPGDGKALRVICNLRSGGTNPAVIKLLVDRAKTMAHVQIRQCDRLHAKVVVGPGSAIIGSANVSANGLGFEGVEVAHWIEAAIHTVDKQEVESAQKWFKQLWLSNDTRPITAQDLADAADAYEKNRDGRPDYSRKGPFSFDNYSVVDLEGRNAYALLYNSRPGPEAEARAKQHEDQERIEHGGDAQEGEGVERWSFESWPDSLDTTEKNEYLCIIWNENGGVTVDGACRMTGTKLNFTYKESNEEGWVDLAKPATTLLGRRLVQVDCQRVAKAVRPQIDAIWNAAEPLDADARRIHLSTLKRMLQAQ
;
A
#
# COMPACT_ATOMS: atom_id res chain seq x y z
N MET A 1 8.92 25.85 -18.78
CA MET A 1 7.45 25.88 -18.79
C MET A 1 6.94 25.30 -17.46
N PHE A 2 6.00 26.00 -16.80
CA PHE A 2 5.32 25.46 -15.62
C PHE A 2 4.38 24.32 -16.03
N ILE A 3 4.38 23.21 -15.28
CA ILE A 3 3.51 22.06 -15.49
C ILE A 3 2.78 21.72 -14.18
N GLY A 4 1.46 21.55 -14.28
CA GLY A 4 0.60 21.15 -13.18
C GLY A 4 0.38 19.63 -13.10
N PRO A 5 -0.47 19.17 -12.18
CA PRO A 5 -0.65 17.73 -11.89
C PRO A 5 -1.02 16.89 -13.11
N GLU A 6 -1.87 17.41 -14.01
CA GLU A 6 -2.34 16.67 -15.19
C GLU A 6 -1.26 16.50 -16.28
N GLN A 7 -0.37 17.51 -16.38
CA GLN A 7 0.68 17.52 -17.40
C GLN A 7 1.94 16.78 -16.93
N TYR A 8 2.18 16.73 -15.63
CA TYR A 8 3.42 16.20 -15.09
C TYR A 8 3.70 14.75 -15.54
N PRO A 9 2.77 13.78 -15.37
CA PRO A 9 3.02 12.41 -15.79
C PRO A 9 3.27 12.28 -17.30
N LYS A 10 2.55 13.04 -18.11
CA LYS A 10 2.68 13.04 -19.56
C LYS A 10 4.05 13.58 -19.99
N THR A 11 4.47 14.71 -19.40
CA THR A 11 5.75 15.34 -19.67
C THR A 11 6.91 14.45 -19.24
N LEU A 12 6.81 13.81 -18.07
CA LEU A 12 7.83 12.89 -17.59
C LEU A 12 7.98 11.67 -18.52
N ARG A 13 6.88 11.06 -18.92
CA ARG A 13 6.92 9.93 -19.87
C ARG A 13 7.51 10.32 -21.21
N ALA A 14 7.14 11.50 -21.72
CA ALA A 14 7.72 12.03 -22.96
C ALA A 14 9.23 12.24 -22.84
N MET A 15 9.69 12.82 -21.75
CA MET A 15 11.11 13.02 -21.46
C MET A 15 11.85 11.68 -21.38
N VAL A 16 11.31 10.69 -20.61
CA VAL A 16 11.91 9.36 -20.52
C VAL A 16 12.04 8.67 -21.88
N ALA A 17 11.04 8.85 -22.75
CA ALA A 17 11.06 8.27 -24.09
C ALA A 17 12.09 8.95 -25.04
N GLN A 18 12.23 10.28 -24.94
CA GLN A 18 13.00 11.09 -25.88
C GLN A 18 14.49 11.23 -25.53
N GLU A 19 14.80 11.31 -24.23
CA GLU A 19 16.16 11.54 -23.77
C GLU A 19 17.05 10.29 -23.97
N ALA A 20 18.31 10.52 -24.36
CA ALA A 20 19.27 9.44 -24.58
C ALA A 20 19.81 8.85 -23.28
N SER A 21 19.76 9.61 -22.21
CA SER A 21 20.13 9.16 -20.85
C SER A 21 19.32 9.92 -19.82
N LEU A 22 19.22 9.38 -18.60
CA LEU A 22 18.51 10.02 -17.51
C LEU A 22 19.31 9.97 -16.21
N ASP A 23 19.34 11.10 -15.55
CA ASP A 23 19.80 11.29 -14.19
C ASP A 23 18.60 11.65 -13.31
N VAL A 24 18.28 10.81 -12.35
CA VAL A 24 17.07 10.91 -11.54
C VAL A 24 17.45 11.03 -10.09
N ALA A 25 17.27 12.19 -9.48
CA ALA A 25 17.42 12.42 -8.05
C ALA A 25 16.04 12.72 -7.45
N VAL A 26 15.33 11.68 -7.08
CA VAL A 26 14.00 11.77 -6.47
C VAL A 26 14.00 11.05 -5.14
N ALA A 27 13.57 11.76 -4.09
CA ALA A 27 13.66 11.25 -2.73
C ALA A 27 12.87 9.95 -2.56
N PHE A 28 11.57 9.93 -2.93
CA PHE A 28 10.70 8.81 -2.62
C PHE A 28 10.15 8.14 -3.88
N TRP A 29 10.12 6.81 -3.81
CA TRP A 29 9.72 5.93 -4.89
C TRP A 29 8.58 5.03 -4.42
N GLY A 30 7.50 5.00 -5.16
CA GLY A 30 6.32 4.19 -4.86
C GLY A 30 5.96 3.24 -6.00
N ASP A 31 4.89 2.49 -5.82
CA ASP A 31 4.41 1.51 -6.79
C ASP A 31 4.22 2.14 -8.17
N GLY A 32 4.63 1.42 -9.22
CA GLY A 32 4.55 1.85 -10.62
C GLY A 32 5.67 2.78 -11.08
N ALA A 33 6.56 3.21 -10.20
CA ALA A 33 7.69 4.07 -10.54
C ALA A 33 8.62 3.43 -11.57
N GLU A 34 8.86 2.12 -11.46
CA GLU A 34 9.71 1.33 -12.35
C GLU A 34 9.16 1.23 -13.78
N ALA A 35 7.85 1.41 -13.95
CA ALA A 35 7.20 1.41 -15.26
C ALA A 35 7.33 2.78 -15.96
N ILE A 36 7.49 3.85 -15.20
CA ILE A 36 7.69 5.20 -15.77
C ILE A 36 9.16 5.49 -16.00
N ILE A 37 10.00 5.26 -14.99
CA ILE A 37 11.45 5.44 -15.09
C ILE A 37 12.05 4.13 -15.62
N HIS A 38 11.68 3.81 -16.84
CA HIS A 38 12.23 2.68 -17.58
C HIS A 38 12.79 3.19 -18.90
N PRO A 39 14.07 3.59 -18.91
CA PRO A 39 14.71 3.88 -20.19
C PRO A 39 14.71 2.60 -21.03
N GLY A 40 14.30 2.72 -22.28
CA GLY A 40 14.36 1.59 -23.23
C GLY A 40 15.78 0.98 -23.31
N ASP A 41 15.90 -0.16 -23.93
CA ASP A 41 17.16 -0.90 -24.02
C ASP A 41 18.33 -0.01 -24.46
N GLY A 42 19.39 -0.03 -23.66
CA GLY A 42 20.64 0.68 -23.96
C GLY A 42 20.75 2.14 -23.47
N LYS A 43 19.69 2.75 -22.94
CA LYS A 43 19.78 4.11 -22.39
C LYS A 43 20.38 4.12 -20.97
N ALA A 44 21.35 4.99 -20.75
CA ALA A 44 21.96 5.13 -19.44
C ALA A 44 20.96 5.73 -18.41
N LEU A 45 20.86 5.11 -17.25
CA LEU A 45 20.04 5.56 -16.13
C LEU A 45 20.87 5.59 -14.84
N ARG A 46 20.94 6.76 -14.21
CA ARG A 46 21.46 6.89 -12.84
C ARG A 46 20.37 7.38 -11.91
N VAL A 47 20.19 6.68 -10.80
CA VAL A 47 19.16 6.99 -9.80
C VAL A 47 19.79 7.26 -8.45
N ILE A 48 19.34 8.32 -7.79
CA ILE A 48 19.57 8.57 -6.36
C ILE A 48 18.20 8.62 -5.67
N CYS A 49 18.02 7.78 -4.63
CA CYS A 49 16.82 7.76 -3.81
C CYS A 49 17.16 7.95 -2.32
N ASN A 50 16.13 8.12 -1.49
CA ASN A 50 16.25 8.13 -0.03
C ASN A 50 15.50 6.92 0.52
N LEU A 51 16.24 5.96 1.11
CA LEU A 51 15.69 4.75 1.72
C LEU A 51 15.42 4.92 3.22
N ARG A 52 16.15 5.83 3.87
CA ARG A 52 16.14 5.94 5.34
C ARG A 52 14.85 6.50 5.92
N SER A 53 14.17 7.39 5.21
CA SER A 53 13.03 8.13 5.76
C SER A 53 11.70 7.36 5.73
N GLY A 54 11.67 6.12 5.23
CA GLY A 54 10.45 5.30 5.12
C GLY A 54 9.43 5.81 4.09
N GLY A 55 9.79 6.81 3.27
CA GLY A 55 8.93 7.32 2.19
C GLY A 55 9.04 6.54 0.88
N THR A 56 10.06 5.70 0.74
CA THR A 56 10.33 4.88 -0.45
C THR A 56 9.86 3.46 -0.23
N ASN A 57 9.09 2.90 -1.18
CA ASN A 57 8.80 1.46 -1.21
C ASN A 57 10.08 0.68 -1.57
N PRO A 58 10.66 -0.10 -0.66
CA PRO A 58 11.92 -0.81 -0.91
C PRO A 58 11.81 -1.88 -1.99
N ALA A 59 10.61 -2.45 -2.23
CA ALA A 59 10.39 -3.42 -3.30
C ALA A 59 10.63 -2.80 -4.69
N VAL A 60 10.23 -1.56 -4.90
CA VAL A 60 10.46 -0.81 -6.16
C VAL A 60 11.97 -0.60 -6.38
N ILE A 61 12.68 -0.18 -5.34
CA ILE A 61 14.13 0.03 -5.44
C ILE A 61 14.87 -1.30 -5.64
N LYS A 62 14.41 -2.38 -4.99
CA LYS A 62 14.97 -3.72 -5.20
C LYS A 62 14.89 -4.14 -6.67
N LEU A 63 13.75 -3.91 -7.34
CA LEU A 63 13.62 -4.19 -8.78
C LEU A 63 14.64 -3.42 -9.61
N LEU A 64 14.89 -2.14 -9.31
CA LEU A 64 15.87 -1.33 -10.00
C LEU A 64 17.32 -1.79 -9.70
N VAL A 65 17.61 -2.18 -8.45
CA VAL A 65 18.92 -2.75 -8.06
C VAL A 65 19.16 -4.09 -8.78
N ASP A 66 18.15 -4.94 -8.91
CA ASP A 66 18.27 -6.20 -9.62
C ASP A 66 18.50 -5.98 -11.13
N ARG A 67 17.86 -4.98 -11.74
CA ARG A 67 18.16 -4.56 -13.13
C ARG A 67 19.60 -4.06 -13.28
N ALA A 68 20.10 -3.28 -12.34
CA ALA A 68 21.48 -2.77 -12.37
C ALA A 68 22.54 -3.89 -12.34
N LYS A 69 22.22 -5.10 -11.82
CA LYS A 69 23.12 -6.26 -11.85
C LYS A 69 23.29 -6.83 -13.24
N THR A 70 22.28 -6.70 -14.09
CA THR A 70 22.26 -7.26 -15.46
C THR A 70 22.50 -6.22 -16.55
N MET A 71 22.29 -4.93 -16.24
CA MET A 71 22.38 -3.81 -17.18
C MET A 71 23.43 -2.81 -16.70
N ALA A 72 24.64 -2.88 -17.22
CA ALA A 72 25.77 -2.02 -16.79
C ALA A 72 25.52 -0.52 -16.96
N HIS A 73 24.58 -0.13 -17.82
CA HIS A 73 24.17 1.27 -18.03
C HIS A 73 23.13 1.77 -17.01
N VAL A 74 22.65 0.92 -16.10
CA VAL A 74 21.74 1.27 -15.00
C VAL A 74 22.54 1.30 -13.69
N GLN A 75 22.49 2.41 -12.97
CA GLN A 75 23.20 2.59 -11.70
C GLN A 75 22.28 3.23 -10.67
N ILE A 76 22.27 2.70 -9.44
CA ILE A 76 21.40 3.17 -8.37
C ILE A 76 22.21 3.37 -7.11
N ARG A 77 21.99 4.50 -6.45
CA ARG A 77 22.60 4.87 -5.18
C ARG A 77 21.55 5.43 -4.23
N GLN A 78 21.87 5.50 -2.96
CA GLN A 78 21.07 6.20 -1.97
C GLN A 78 21.79 7.41 -1.39
N CYS A 79 20.97 8.37 -0.93
CA CYS A 79 21.40 9.53 -0.16
C CYS A 79 20.37 9.81 0.93
N ASP A 80 20.76 9.63 2.20
CA ASP A 80 19.85 9.74 3.36
C ASP A 80 19.24 11.14 3.54
N ARG A 81 19.90 12.16 3.01
CA ARG A 81 19.47 13.57 3.08
C ARG A 81 18.75 14.06 1.84
N LEU A 82 18.56 13.20 0.82
CA LEU A 82 17.87 13.59 -0.39
C LEU A 82 16.40 13.88 -0.12
N HIS A 83 15.94 15.07 -0.52
CA HIS A 83 14.52 15.42 -0.59
C HIS A 83 14.14 16.10 -1.93
N ALA A 84 15.08 16.20 -2.84
CA ALA A 84 14.86 16.75 -4.19
C ALA A 84 13.97 15.83 -5.06
N LYS A 85 13.36 16.40 -6.09
CA LYS A 85 12.63 15.72 -7.17
C LYS A 85 13.07 16.33 -8.48
N VAL A 86 14.16 15.80 -8.99
CA VAL A 86 14.84 16.28 -10.21
C VAL A 86 15.04 15.10 -11.16
N VAL A 87 14.58 15.27 -12.38
CA VAL A 87 14.86 14.37 -13.50
C VAL A 87 15.54 15.20 -14.57
N VAL A 88 16.73 14.80 -15.01
CA VAL A 88 17.49 15.54 -16.01
C VAL A 88 18.06 14.61 -17.06
N GLY A 89 17.88 14.98 -18.31
CA GLY A 89 18.48 14.38 -19.50
C GLY A 89 19.49 15.30 -20.16
N PRO A 90 20.04 14.90 -21.33
CA PRO A 90 20.91 15.77 -22.14
C PRO A 90 20.24 17.04 -22.64
N GLY A 91 18.94 17.00 -22.95
CA GLY A 91 18.24 18.11 -23.62
C GLY A 91 17.18 18.79 -22.76
N SER A 92 16.78 18.20 -21.63
CA SER A 92 15.71 18.76 -20.81
C SER A 92 15.86 18.40 -19.33
N ALA A 93 15.14 19.14 -18.47
CA ALA A 93 15.05 18.84 -17.06
C ALA A 93 13.63 19.08 -16.52
N ILE A 94 13.20 18.24 -15.57
CA ILE A 94 12.01 18.45 -14.75
C ILE A 94 12.44 18.62 -13.30
N ILE A 95 12.03 19.73 -12.69
CA ILE A 95 12.31 20.05 -11.29
C ILE A 95 10.99 20.37 -10.63
N GLY A 96 10.61 19.62 -9.62
CA GLY A 96 9.27 19.75 -9.04
C GLY A 96 9.10 19.24 -7.62
N SER A 97 7.85 19.09 -7.25
CA SER A 97 7.45 18.63 -5.93
C SER A 97 7.08 17.13 -5.90
N ALA A 98 6.68 16.53 -7.05
CA ALA A 98 6.19 15.17 -7.11
C ALA A 98 7.29 14.12 -6.93
N ASN A 99 7.03 13.17 -6.04
CA ASN A 99 7.79 11.94 -5.95
C ASN A 99 7.40 10.99 -7.11
N VAL A 100 8.28 10.05 -7.46
CA VAL A 100 7.95 9.03 -8.46
C VAL A 100 7.14 7.91 -7.80
N SER A 101 5.84 8.13 -7.71
CA SER A 101 4.89 7.21 -7.08
C SER A 101 3.49 7.42 -7.65
N ALA A 102 2.59 6.44 -7.45
CA ALA A 102 1.19 6.57 -7.82
C ALA A 102 0.53 7.83 -7.21
N ASN A 103 0.85 8.15 -5.95
CA ASN A 103 0.33 9.33 -5.26
C ASN A 103 0.88 10.65 -5.78
N GLY A 104 2.14 10.68 -6.22
CA GLY A 104 2.77 11.91 -6.73
C GLY A 104 2.47 12.16 -8.21
N LEU A 105 2.31 11.12 -9.01
CA LEU A 105 2.19 11.23 -10.46
C LEU A 105 0.84 10.81 -11.03
N GLY A 106 -0.06 10.23 -10.18
CA GLY A 106 -1.42 9.87 -10.61
C GLY A 106 -1.43 8.84 -11.74
N PHE A 107 -0.86 7.65 -11.55
CA PHE A 107 -0.86 6.61 -12.58
C PHE A 107 -2.29 6.10 -12.81
N GLU A 108 -2.67 5.94 -14.08
CA GLU A 108 -3.98 5.39 -14.46
C GLU A 108 -4.18 3.99 -13.84
N GLY A 109 -5.31 3.80 -13.16
CA GLY A 109 -5.71 2.51 -12.56
C GLY A 109 -5.20 2.23 -11.15
N VAL A 110 -4.29 3.02 -10.63
CA VAL A 110 -3.83 2.98 -9.24
C VAL A 110 -4.26 4.27 -8.57
N GLU A 111 -4.49 4.25 -7.26
CA GLU A 111 -5.01 5.36 -6.44
C GLU A 111 -4.81 6.77 -7.01
N VAL A 112 -5.90 7.51 -7.16
CA VAL A 112 -5.88 8.88 -7.72
C VAL A 112 -4.87 9.71 -6.94
N ALA A 113 -3.99 10.43 -7.66
CA ALA A 113 -3.06 11.38 -7.05
C ALA A 113 -3.81 12.33 -6.11
N HIS A 114 -3.51 12.22 -4.83
CA HIS A 114 -4.17 13.06 -3.81
C HIS A 114 -3.44 14.37 -3.57
N TRP A 115 -2.18 14.47 -4.04
CA TRP A 115 -1.35 15.65 -3.86
C TRP A 115 -1.47 16.58 -5.06
N ILE A 116 -1.56 17.87 -4.78
CA ILE A 116 -1.48 18.91 -5.81
C ILE A 116 0.00 19.17 -6.03
N GLU A 117 0.54 18.62 -7.10
CA GLU A 117 1.94 18.71 -7.47
C GLU A 117 2.17 19.74 -8.57
N ALA A 118 3.36 20.33 -8.58
CA ALA A 118 3.77 21.28 -9.60
C ALA A 118 5.24 21.09 -9.95
N ALA A 119 5.61 21.43 -11.19
CA ALA A 119 6.98 21.38 -11.63
C ALA A 119 7.30 22.43 -12.69
N ILE A 120 8.57 22.63 -12.91
CA ILE A 120 9.11 23.31 -14.08
C ILE A 120 9.72 22.24 -15.00
N HIS A 121 9.29 22.23 -16.24
CA HIS A 121 9.98 21.56 -17.34
C HIS A 121 10.75 22.60 -18.14
N THR A 122 12.05 22.44 -18.25
CA THR A 122 12.93 23.34 -18.97
C THR A 122 13.72 22.62 -20.05
N VAL A 123 13.92 23.32 -21.17
CA VAL A 123 14.83 22.97 -22.26
C VAL A 123 15.89 24.05 -22.42
N ASP A 124 15.92 25.02 -21.51
CA ASP A 124 16.97 26.06 -21.51
C ASP A 124 18.32 25.41 -21.20
N LYS A 125 19.27 25.62 -22.08
CA LYS A 125 20.58 24.97 -22.02
C LYS A 125 21.32 25.24 -20.71
N GLN A 126 21.27 26.47 -20.23
CA GLN A 126 21.99 26.90 -19.03
C GLN A 126 21.38 26.26 -17.77
N GLU A 127 20.03 26.17 -17.72
CA GLU A 127 19.32 25.49 -16.61
C GLU A 127 19.54 23.97 -16.62
N VAL A 128 19.49 23.33 -17.78
CA VAL A 128 19.76 21.89 -17.94
C VAL A 128 21.20 21.57 -17.54
N GLU A 129 22.19 22.31 -18.01
CA GLU A 129 23.59 22.16 -17.63
C GLU A 129 23.80 22.34 -16.10
N SER A 130 23.10 23.30 -15.52
CA SER A 130 23.13 23.53 -14.07
C SER A 130 22.57 22.36 -13.28
N ALA A 131 21.43 21.78 -13.72
CA ALA A 131 20.83 20.60 -13.12
C ALA A 131 21.73 19.36 -13.27
N GLN A 132 22.35 19.16 -14.44
CA GLN A 132 23.32 18.08 -14.67
C GLN A 132 24.55 18.21 -13.78
N LYS A 133 25.09 19.41 -13.64
CA LYS A 133 26.22 19.71 -12.75
C LYS A 133 25.88 19.42 -11.30
N TRP A 134 24.71 19.86 -10.84
CA TRP A 134 24.20 19.59 -9.49
C TRP A 134 24.06 18.08 -9.25
N PHE A 135 23.42 17.34 -10.16
CA PHE A 135 23.28 15.90 -10.04
C PHE A 135 24.64 15.19 -9.97
N LYS A 136 25.58 15.57 -10.86
CA LYS A 136 26.92 14.99 -10.86
C LYS A 136 27.67 15.25 -9.55
N GLN A 137 27.54 16.44 -8.98
CA GLN A 137 28.15 16.77 -7.68
C GLN A 137 27.55 15.91 -6.57
N LEU A 138 26.24 15.76 -6.54
CA LEU A 138 25.55 14.90 -5.56
C LEU A 138 25.95 13.44 -5.75
N TRP A 139 25.99 12.94 -6.98
CA TRP A 139 26.40 11.58 -7.32
C TRP A 139 27.79 11.21 -6.82
N LEU A 140 28.71 12.16 -6.86
CA LEU A 140 30.11 11.99 -6.46
C LEU A 140 30.37 12.37 -5.00
N SER A 141 29.37 12.87 -4.29
CA SER A 141 29.50 13.28 -2.90
C SER A 141 29.61 12.09 -1.96
N ASN A 142 30.17 12.32 -0.78
CA ASN A 142 30.20 11.34 0.31
C ASN A 142 28.81 11.04 0.90
N ASP A 143 27.82 11.89 0.62
CA ASP A 143 26.43 11.68 1.05
C ASP A 143 25.70 10.60 0.21
N THR A 144 26.25 10.26 -0.95
CA THR A 144 25.66 9.33 -1.90
C THR A 144 26.48 8.05 -2.00
N ARG A 145 25.89 6.91 -1.71
CA ARG A 145 26.57 5.61 -1.64
C ARG A 145 25.80 4.49 -2.32
N PRO A 146 26.45 3.37 -2.68
CA PRO A 146 25.76 2.17 -3.14
C PRO A 146 24.74 1.66 -2.11
N ILE A 147 23.70 1.00 -2.60
CA ILE A 147 22.66 0.37 -1.79
C ILE A 147 23.10 -1.03 -1.40
N THR A 148 23.05 -1.34 -0.11
CA THR A 148 23.33 -2.67 0.44
C THR A 148 22.04 -3.46 0.69
N ALA A 149 22.16 -4.77 0.94
CA ALA A 149 21.01 -5.59 1.35
C ALA A 149 20.43 -5.10 2.70
N GLN A 150 21.29 -4.63 3.61
CA GLN A 150 20.85 -4.08 4.90
C GLN A 150 20.05 -2.80 4.71
N ASP A 151 20.43 -1.92 3.78
CA ASP A 151 19.66 -0.71 3.48
C ASP A 151 18.23 -1.03 3.01
N LEU A 152 18.06 -2.09 2.22
CA LEU A 152 16.74 -2.51 1.76
C LEU A 152 15.91 -3.11 2.91
N ALA A 153 16.53 -3.87 3.83
CA ALA A 153 15.87 -4.40 5.00
C ALA A 153 15.43 -3.28 5.96
N ASP A 154 16.36 -2.37 6.31
CA ASP A 154 16.05 -1.21 7.17
C ASP A 154 14.97 -0.31 6.56
N ALA A 155 14.98 -0.17 5.21
CA ALA A 155 13.97 0.58 4.50
C ALA A 155 12.60 -0.10 4.53
N ALA A 156 12.53 -1.44 4.54
CA ALA A 156 11.28 -2.17 4.67
C ALA A 156 10.64 -1.88 6.03
N ASP A 157 11.40 -1.98 7.10
CA ASP A 157 10.94 -1.67 8.46
C ASP A 157 10.50 -0.21 8.61
N ALA A 158 11.28 0.73 8.03
CA ALA A 158 10.93 2.15 8.07
C ALA A 158 9.69 2.46 7.22
N TYR A 159 9.53 1.80 6.08
CA TYR A 159 8.38 1.98 5.19
C TYR A 159 7.09 1.49 5.85
N GLU A 160 7.13 0.33 6.51
CA GLU A 160 6.00 -0.21 7.26
C GLU A 160 5.59 0.73 8.41
N LYS A 161 6.53 1.15 9.24
CA LYS A 161 6.27 2.09 10.33
C LYS A 161 5.64 3.41 9.83
N ASN A 162 6.11 3.94 8.70
CA ASN A 162 5.57 5.17 8.12
C ASN A 162 4.24 4.97 7.39
N ARG A 163 3.95 3.77 6.90
CA ARG A 163 2.68 3.47 6.24
C ARG A 163 1.52 3.62 7.21
N ASP A 164 1.72 3.21 8.44
CA ASP A 164 0.73 3.28 9.51
C ASP A 164 0.42 4.72 9.97
N GLY A 165 1.40 5.61 9.88
CA GLY A 165 1.25 7.03 10.24
C GLY A 165 0.83 7.95 9.09
N ARG A 166 0.65 7.45 7.85
CA ARG A 166 0.21 8.30 6.74
C ARG A 166 -1.25 8.69 6.91
N PRO A 167 -1.57 10.00 6.76
CA PRO A 167 -2.96 10.43 6.70
C PRO A 167 -3.65 9.67 5.57
N ASP A 168 -4.76 9.02 5.91
CA ASP A 168 -5.59 8.33 4.93
C ASP A 168 -6.35 9.38 4.10
N TYR A 169 -5.76 9.81 2.99
CA TYR A 169 -6.45 10.64 2.01
C TYR A 169 -7.42 9.75 1.22
N SER A 170 -8.52 9.39 1.89
CA SER A 170 -9.59 8.64 1.25
C SER A 170 -10.06 9.36 -0.02
N ARG A 171 -10.35 8.61 -1.07
CA ARG A 171 -11.06 9.12 -2.25
C ARG A 171 -12.26 9.92 -1.78
N LYS A 172 -12.53 11.09 -2.39
CA LYS A 172 -13.63 11.97 -1.96
C LYS A 172 -14.94 11.19 -1.79
N GLY A 173 -15.49 11.23 -0.58
CA GLY A 173 -16.77 10.61 -0.22
C GLY A 173 -16.65 9.25 0.47
N PRO A 174 -17.75 8.81 1.09
CA PRO A 174 -17.84 7.57 1.82
C PRO A 174 -17.74 6.36 0.88
N PHE A 175 -17.42 5.19 1.44
CA PHE A 175 -17.45 3.94 0.72
C PHE A 175 -18.89 3.61 0.31
N SER A 176 -19.06 3.26 -0.97
CA SER A 176 -20.26 2.62 -1.50
C SER A 176 -19.84 1.70 -2.65
N PHE A 177 -20.49 0.56 -2.78
CA PHE A 177 -20.32 -0.30 -3.95
C PHE A 177 -20.66 0.42 -5.27
N ASP A 178 -21.54 1.44 -5.24
CA ASP A 178 -21.92 2.20 -6.43
C ASP A 178 -20.77 3.04 -7.02
N ASN A 179 -19.74 3.28 -6.22
CA ASN A 179 -18.55 4.02 -6.64
C ASN A 179 -17.57 3.20 -7.50
N TYR A 180 -17.85 1.90 -7.70
CA TYR A 180 -16.97 0.99 -8.42
C TYR A 180 -17.76 0.19 -9.46
N SER A 181 -17.21 0.01 -10.65
CA SER A 181 -17.68 -1.01 -11.56
C SER A 181 -17.21 -2.40 -11.09
N VAL A 182 -17.81 -3.47 -11.61
CA VAL A 182 -17.33 -4.84 -11.35
C VAL A 182 -15.88 -5.00 -11.84
N VAL A 183 -15.57 -4.43 -13.01
CA VAL A 183 -14.23 -4.47 -13.61
C VAL A 183 -13.20 -3.73 -12.74
N ASP A 184 -13.58 -2.59 -12.15
CA ASP A 184 -12.70 -1.87 -11.21
C ASP A 184 -12.33 -2.71 -9.98
N LEU A 185 -13.25 -3.57 -9.54
CA LEU A 185 -13.04 -4.45 -8.39
C LEU A 185 -12.24 -5.72 -8.77
N GLU A 186 -12.40 -6.26 -9.99
CA GLU A 186 -11.70 -7.46 -10.43
C GLU A 186 -10.17 -7.33 -10.38
N GLY A 187 -9.66 -6.14 -10.66
CA GLY A 187 -8.22 -5.85 -10.61
C GLY A 187 -7.67 -5.55 -9.21
N ARG A 188 -8.47 -5.72 -8.13
CA ARG A 188 -8.08 -5.35 -6.77
C ARG A 188 -8.04 -6.55 -5.84
N ASN A 189 -7.09 -6.59 -4.94
CA ASN A 189 -7.01 -7.60 -3.88
C ASN A 189 -7.94 -7.22 -2.72
N ALA A 190 -9.26 -7.23 -2.97
CA ALA A 190 -10.27 -6.81 -2.02
C ALA A 190 -11.38 -7.86 -1.88
N TYR A 191 -11.63 -8.28 -0.66
CA TYR A 191 -12.50 -9.40 -0.34
C TYR A 191 -13.48 -9.02 0.77
N ALA A 192 -14.59 -9.72 0.87
CA ALA A 192 -15.38 -9.78 2.09
C ALA A 192 -15.07 -11.08 2.83
N LEU A 193 -14.87 -10.98 4.14
CA LEU A 193 -14.85 -12.08 5.08
C LEU A 193 -16.24 -12.20 5.70
N LEU A 194 -16.86 -13.34 5.52
CA LEU A 194 -18.17 -13.69 6.05
C LEU A 194 -17.97 -14.68 7.17
N TYR A 195 -18.48 -14.41 8.35
CA TYR A 195 -18.34 -15.32 9.51
C TYR A 195 -19.57 -15.21 10.42
N ASN A 196 -19.83 -16.30 11.16
CA ASN A 196 -20.98 -16.41 12.06
C ASN A 196 -20.61 -16.60 13.52
N SER A 197 -19.31 -16.71 13.82
CA SER A 197 -18.77 -16.80 15.18
C SER A 197 -17.72 -15.73 15.45
N ARG A 198 -17.50 -15.42 16.70
CA ARG A 198 -16.39 -14.56 17.17
C ARG A 198 -15.36 -15.44 17.86
N PRO A 199 -14.10 -14.95 17.97
CA PRO A 199 -13.08 -15.70 18.69
C PRO A 199 -13.52 -16.06 20.11
N GLY A 200 -13.13 -17.25 20.55
CA GLY A 200 -13.38 -17.74 21.90
C GLY A 200 -12.49 -17.04 22.95
N PRO A 201 -12.79 -17.26 24.24
CA PRO A 201 -12.11 -16.56 25.34
C PRO A 201 -10.61 -16.84 25.40
N GLU A 202 -10.15 -18.03 25.01
CA GLU A 202 -8.72 -18.39 24.96
C GLU A 202 -7.99 -17.63 23.85
N ALA A 203 -8.59 -17.55 22.67
CA ALA A 203 -8.07 -16.81 21.53
C ALA A 203 -7.99 -15.30 21.83
N GLU A 204 -9.06 -14.73 22.40
CA GLU A 204 -9.09 -13.32 22.81
C GLU A 204 -8.04 -13.03 23.90
N ALA A 205 -7.91 -13.90 24.90
CA ALA A 205 -6.89 -13.74 25.95
C ALA A 205 -5.47 -13.79 25.38
N ARG A 206 -5.22 -14.64 24.38
CA ARG A 206 -3.92 -14.76 23.74
C ARG A 206 -3.59 -13.53 22.90
N ALA A 207 -4.56 -13.01 22.14
CA ALA A 207 -4.41 -11.77 21.39
C ALA A 207 -4.10 -10.59 22.31
N LYS A 208 -4.86 -10.44 23.40
CA LYS A 208 -4.65 -9.40 24.40
C LYS A 208 -3.28 -9.49 25.08
N GLN A 209 -2.84 -10.69 25.42
CA GLN A 209 -1.50 -10.90 26.01
C GLN A 209 -0.39 -10.40 25.07
N HIS A 210 -0.54 -10.62 23.77
CA HIS A 210 0.41 -10.14 22.78
C HIS A 210 0.42 -8.62 22.69
N GLU A 211 -0.75 -7.98 22.66
CA GLU A 211 -0.87 -6.52 22.66
C GLU A 211 -0.23 -5.88 23.89
N ASP A 212 -0.43 -6.48 25.07
CA ASP A 212 0.17 -6.01 26.32
C ASP A 212 1.70 -6.16 26.30
N GLN A 213 2.24 -7.23 25.71
CA GLN A 213 3.68 -7.43 25.54
C GLN A 213 4.28 -6.40 24.59
N GLU A 214 3.67 -6.16 23.42
CA GLU A 214 4.13 -5.13 22.48
C GLU A 214 4.12 -3.72 23.12
N ARG A 215 3.12 -3.41 23.94
CA ARG A 215 3.04 -2.15 24.66
C ARG A 215 4.20 -1.97 25.63
N ILE A 216 4.61 -3.02 26.32
CA ILE A 216 5.75 -3.00 27.25
C ILE A 216 7.08 -2.84 26.49
N GLU A 217 7.26 -3.56 25.39
CA GLU A 217 8.48 -3.54 24.59
C GLU A 217 8.74 -2.20 23.89
N HIS A 218 7.67 -1.49 23.51
CA HIS A 218 7.76 -0.19 22.81
C HIS A 218 7.78 1.02 23.76
N GLY A 219 8.01 0.82 25.06
CA GLY A 219 8.19 1.88 26.07
C GLY A 219 6.90 2.63 26.35
N GLY A 220 6.24 2.28 27.43
CA GLY A 220 4.91 2.69 27.83
C GLY A 220 4.65 4.17 28.15
N ASP A 221 4.94 5.08 27.21
CA ASP A 221 4.49 6.48 27.23
C ASP A 221 3.38 6.75 26.16
N ALA A 222 2.67 5.73 25.74
CA ALA A 222 1.41 5.94 25.02
C ALA A 222 0.38 6.45 26.03
N GLN A 223 -0.08 7.69 25.86
CA GLN A 223 -1.21 8.23 26.59
C GLN A 223 -2.36 7.22 26.62
N GLU A 224 -2.99 7.01 27.77
CA GLU A 224 -4.19 6.19 27.91
C GLU A 224 -5.20 6.60 26.82
N GLY A 225 -5.37 5.74 25.79
CA GLY A 225 -6.31 5.97 24.69
C GLY A 225 -5.88 5.49 23.30
N GLU A 226 -4.60 5.26 23.03
CA GLU A 226 -4.11 4.78 21.74
C GLU A 226 -3.52 3.36 21.81
N GLY A 227 -4.24 2.42 22.40
CA GLY A 227 -4.03 1.01 22.12
C GLY A 227 -4.35 0.76 20.64
N VAL A 228 -3.42 0.22 19.87
CA VAL A 228 -3.71 -0.20 18.50
C VAL A 228 -4.75 -1.31 18.61
N GLU A 229 -6.03 -0.95 18.44
CA GLU A 229 -7.11 -1.94 18.41
C GLU A 229 -6.78 -2.97 17.32
N ARG A 230 -6.73 -4.24 17.70
CA ARG A 230 -6.49 -5.34 16.78
C ARG A 230 -7.71 -6.24 16.78
N TRP A 231 -8.02 -6.75 15.60
CA TRP A 231 -9.02 -7.80 15.44
C TRP A 231 -8.31 -9.14 15.38
N SER A 232 -8.98 -10.17 15.87
CA SER A 232 -8.49 -11.53 15.92
C SER A 232 -9.44 -12.48 15.22
N PHE A 233 -8.88 -13.44 14.49
CA PHE A 233 -9.60 -14.49 13.79
C PHE A 233 -9.05 -15.84 14.25
N GLU A 234 -9.94 -16.66 14.83
CA GLU A 234 -9.55 -17.91 15.48
C GLU A 234 -9.54 -19.07 14.51
N SER A 235 -8.43 -19.82 14.50
CA SER A 235 -8.26 -21.11 13.82
C SER A 235 -8.62 -21.13 12.33
N TRP A 236 -8.55 -19.98 11.66
CA TRP A 236 -8.75 -19.91 10.22
C TRP A 236 -7.56 -20.53 9.48
N PRO A 237 -7.77 -21.23 8.35
CA PRO A 237 -6.68 -21.88 7.63
C PRO A 237 -5.67 -20.85 7.04
N ASP A 238 -4.48 -21.33 6.73
CA ASP A 238 -3.37 -20.52 6.21
C ASP A 238 -3.64 -19.84 4.85
N SER A 239 -4.84 -20.03 4.29
CA SER A 239 -5.27 -19.46 3.02
C SER A 239 -5.61 -17.98 3.07
N LEU A 240 -5.65 -17.34 4.24
CA LEU A 240 -5.67 -15.88 4.30
C LEU A 240 -4.29 -15.40 3.93
N ASP A 241 -4.18 -14.88 2.71
CA ASP A 241 -2.95 -14.29 2.23
C ASP A 241 -2.53 -13.17 3.18
N THR A 242 -1.45 -13.43 3.91
CA THR A 242 -0.82 -12.50 4.84
C THR A 242 -0.01 -11.44 4.11
N THR A 243 -0.01 -11.45 2.77
CA THR A 243 0.55 -10.34 2.01
C THR A 243 -0.31 -9.11 2.30
N GLU A 244 0.31 -8.07 2.79
CA GLU A 244 -0.25 -6.80 3.25
C GLU A 244 -1.08 -6.04 2.20
N LYS A 245 -1.26 -6.62 1.01
CA LYS A 245 -1.97 -6.02 -0.11
C LYS A 245 -3.47 -6.30 -0.11
N ASN A 246 -3.93 -7.27 0.67
CA ASN A 246 -5.33 -7.62 0.71
C ASN A 246 -6.11 -6.71 1.66
N GLU A 247 -7.22 -6.17 1.18
CA GLU A 247 -8.18 -5.43 1.99
C GLU A 247 -9.41 -6.32 2.24
N TYR A 248 -9.86 -6.36 3.48
CA TYR A 248 -10.99 -7.18 3.88
C TYR A 248 -12.13 -6.34 4.45
N LEU A 249 -13.35 -6.58 3.96
CA LEU A 249 -14.59 -6.09 4.54
C LEU A 249 -15.17 -7.19 5.43
N CYS A 250 -15.30 -6.94 6.72
CA CYS A 250 -15.69 -7.93 7.70
C CYS A 250 -17.21 -7.91 7.92
N ILE A 251 -17.87 -9.03 7.60
CA ILE A 251 -19.32 -9.19 7.66
C ILE A 251 -19.65 -10.35 8.56
N ILE A 252 -20.32 -10.07 9.67
CA ILE A 252 -20.85 -11.09 10.57
C ILE A 252 -22.35 -11.29 10.32
N TRP A 253 -22.80 -12.54 10.35
CA TRP A 253 -24.21 -12.85 10.30
C TRP A 253 -24.55 -13.93 11.32
N ASN A 254 -25.76 -13.96 11.78
CA ASN A 254 -26.23 -14.91 12.76
C ASN A 254 -27.38 -15.76 12.20
N GLU A 255 -27.65 -16.89 12.83
CA GLU A 255 -28.70 -17.85 12.45
C GLU A 255 -30.10 -17.23 12.37
N ASN A 256 -30.32 -16.10 13.03
CA ASN A 256 -31.59 -15.35 12.96
C ASN A 256 -31.63 -14.40 11.74
N GLY A 257 -30.69 -14.48 10.81
CA GLY A 257 -30.61 -13.65 9.61
C GLY A 257 -30.15 -12.21 9.84
N GLY A 258 -29.65 -11.90 11.04
CA GLY A 258 -29.03 -10.61 11.34
C GLY A 258 -27.69 -10.49 10.62
N VAL A 259 -27.47 -9.39 9.90
CA VAL A 259 -26.20 -9.08 9.24
C VAL A 259 -25.65 -7.78 9.79
N THR A 260 -24.39 -7.80 10.20
CA THR A 260 -23.63 -6.64 10.66
C THR A 260 -22.31 -6.57 9.89
N VAL A 261 -21.89 -5.37 9.52
CA VAL A 261 -20.55 -5.11 8.97
C VAL A 261 -19.74 -4.45 10.06
N ASP A 262 -18.71 -5.17 10.53
CA ASP A 262 -17.85 -4.69 11.61
C ASP A 262 -16.89 -3.58 11.12
N GLY A 263 -16.55 -3.58 9.83
CA GLY A 263 -15.66 -2.60 9.22
C GLY A 263 -14.74 -3.21 8.20
N ALA A 264 -13.61 -2.59 7.97
CA ALA A 264 -12.53 -3.10 7.14
C ALA A 264 -11.30 -3.45 7.98
N CYS A 265 -10.48 -4.39 7.50
CA CYS A 265 -9.22 -4.73 8.12
C CYS A 265 -8.17 -5.18 7.10
N ARG A 266 -6.94 -5.31 7.57
CA ARG A 266 -5.81 -5.93 6.88
C ARG A 266 -5.14 -6.91 7.83
N MET A 267 -4.77 -8.09 7.33
CA MET A 267 -4.04 -9.07 8.13
C MET A 267 -2.63 -8.55 8.44
N THR A 268 -2.16 -8.79 9.67
CA THR A 268 -0.82 -8.36 10.10
C THR A 268 0.28 -9.37 9.75
N GLY A 269 -0.10 -10.61 9.40
CA GLY A 269 0.83 -11.73 9.28
C GLY A 269 1.23 -12.33 10.62
N THR A 270 0.73 -11.81 11.73
CA THR A 270 1.01 -12.32 13.06
C THR A 270 0.03 -13.45 13.39
N LYS A 271 0.56 -14.65 13.60
CA LYS A 271 -0.17 -15.83 14.05
C LYS A 271 0.30 -16.23 15.45
N LEU A 272 -0.60 -16.34 16.39
CA LEU A 272 -0.33 -16.64 17.79
C LEU A 272 -0.96 -17.98 18.17
N ASN A 273 -0.16 -18.94 18.58
CA ASN A 273 -0.64 -20.23 19.03
C ASN A 273 -1.15 -20.16 20.49
N PHE A 274 -2.16 -20.95 20.79
CA PHE A 274 -2.70 -21.16 22.13
C PHE A 274 -3.24 -22.60 22.26
N THR A 275 -3.63 -23.01 23.47
CA THR A 275 -4.22 -24.33 23.72
C THR A 275 -5.59 -24.13 24.33
N TYR A 276 -6.60 -24.83 23.81
CA TYR A 276 -7.95 -24.87 24.40
C TYR A 276 -7.94 -25.57 25.75
N LYS A 277 -8.52 -24.94 26.75
CA LYS A 277 -8.51 -25.49 28.13
C LYS A 277 -9.33 -26.76 28.28
N GLU A 278 -10.41 -26.87 27.52
CA GLU A 278 -11.34 -28.02 27.64
C GLU A 278 -10.87 -29.25 26.87
N SER A 279 -10.34 -29.07 25.64
CA SER A 279 -9.93 -30.18 24.77
C SER A 279 -8.44 -30.50 24.80
N ASN A 280 -7.60 -29.61 25.34
CA ASN A 280 -6.14 -29.66 25.21
C ASN A 280 -5.64 -29.63 23.73
N GLU A 281 -6.47 -29.29 22.79
CA GLU A 281 -6.08 -29.14 21.39
C GLU A 281 -5.35 -27.82 21.17
N GLU A 282 -4.45 -27.84 20.20
CA GLU A 282 -3.77 -26.60 19.77
C GLU A 282 -4.66 -25.79 18.82
N GLY A 283 -4.78 -24.51 19.10
CA GLY A 283 -5.42 -23.52 18.25
C GLY A 283 -4.46 -22.37 17.94
N TRP A 284 -4.88 -21.50 17.05
CA TRP A 284 -4.15 -20.26 16.75
C TRP A 284 -5.11 -19.10 16.53
N VAL A 285 -4.59 -17.91 16.62
CA VAL A 285 -5.30 -16.68 16.28
C VAL A 285 -4.46 -15.85 15.33
N ASP A 286 -5.06 -15.44 14.22
CA ASP A 286 -4.48 -14.50 13.27
C ASP A 286 -4.89 -13.09 13.65
N LEU A 287 -3.93 -12.16 13.70
CA LEU A 287 -4.19 -10.78 14.04
C LEU A 287 -4.43 -9.92 12.80
N ALA A 288 -5.40 -9.04 12.88
CA ALA A 288 -5.70 -8.05 11.85
C ALA A 288 -5.73 -6.64 12.43
N LYS A 289 -5.35 -5.68 11.61
CA LYS A 289 -5.43 -4.26 11.94
C LYS A 289 -6.72 -3.67 11.36
N PRO A 290 -7.60 -3.09 12.18
CA PRO A 290 -8.76 -2.34 11.68
C PRO A 290 -8.32 -1.23 10.73
N ALA A 291 -9.10 -1.02 9.68
CA ALA A 291 -8.86 0.03 8.70
C ALA A 291 -10.06 0.98 8.63
N THR A 292 -9.79 2.27 8.64
CA THR A 292 -10.82 3.31 8.50
C THR A 292 -11.26 3.51 7.05
N THR A 293 -10.60 2.81 6.12
CA THR A 293 -10.89 2.86 4.69
C THR A 293 -11.00 1.49 4.07
N LEU A 294 -11.75 1.43 2.98
CA LEU A 294 -11.81 0.29 2.07
C LEU A 294 -11.69 0.80 0.64
N LEU A 295 -10.78 0.22 -0.14
CA LEU A 295 -10.53 0.61 -1.53
C LEU A 295 -10.21 2.12 -1.68
N GLY A 296 -9.53 2.70 -0.69
CA GLY A 296 -9.15 4.10 -0.65
C GLY A 296 -10.31 5.06 -0.33
N ARG A 297 -11.47 4.59 0.14
CA ARG A 297 -12.59 5.42 0.60
C ARG A 297 -12.87 5.21 2.07
N ARG A 298 -13.18 6.30 2.76
CA ARG A 298 -13.55 6.23 4.17
C ARG A 298 -14.75 5.32 4.36
N LEU A 299 -14.64 4.40 5.30
CA LEU A 299 -15.70 3.47 5.70
C LEU A 299 -16.10 3.80 7.14
N VAL A 300 -17.26 4.42 7.30
CA VAL A 300 -17.81 4.76 8.62
C VAL A 300 -19.03 3.90 8.92
N GLN A 301 -19.48 3.92 10.17
CA GLN A 301 -20.59 3.07 10.65
C GLN A 301 -21.85 3.16 9.78
N VAL A 302 -22.19 4.33 9.26
CA VAL A 302 -23.35 4.51 8.36
C VAL A 302 -23.16 3.75 7.04
N ASP A 303 -21.93 3.68 6.54
CA ASP A 303 -21.61 2.94 5.32
C ASP A 303 -21.67 1.44 5.58
N CYS A 304 -21.16 0.99 6.73
CA CYS A 304 -21.28 -0.39 7.21
C CYS A 304 -22.75 -0.83 7.30
N GLN A 305 -23.61 0.02 7.88
CA GLN A 305 -25.05 -0.24 7.94
C GLN A 305 -25.71 -0.34 6.56
N ARG A 306 -25.28 0.51 5.61
CA ARG A 306 -25.78 0.48 4.22
C ARG A 306 -25.38 -0.83 3.53
N VAL A 307 -24.12 -1.27 3.68
CA VAL A 307 -23.65 -2.55 3.15
C VAL A 307 -24.40 -3.72 3.79
N ALA A 308 -24.55 -3.73 5.12
CA ALA A 308 -25.28 -4.76 5.84
C ALA A 308 -26.74 -4.87 5.33
N LYS A 309 -27.40 -3.73 5.11
CA LYS A 309 -28.76 -3.69 4.54
C LYS A 309 -28.84 -4.29 3.13
N ALA A 310 -27.83 -4.03 2.28
CA ALA A 310 -27.76 -4.56 0.92
C ALA A 310 -27.47 -6.08 0.90
N VAL A 311 -26.61 -6.54 1.78
CA VAL A 311 -26.17 -7.95 1.86
C VAL A 311 -27.24 -8.86 2.48
N ARG A 312 -27.95 -8.38 3.50
CA ARG A 312 -28.91 -9.17 4.30
C ARG A 312 -29.89 -10.00 3.48
N PRO A 313 -30.59 -9.47 2.45
CA PRO A 313 -31.58 -10.23 1.69
C PRO A 313 -31.02 -11.43 0.94
N GLN A 314 -29.70 -11.45 0.71
CA GLN A 314 -29.00 -12.44 -0.11
C GLN A 314 -27.91 -13.19 0.66
N ILE A 315 -27.88 -13.06 1.98
CA ILE A 315 -26.74 -13.59 2.77
C ILE A 315 -26.51 -15.08 2.54
N ASP A 316 -27.58 -15.89 2.47
CA ASP A 316 -27.48 -17.33 2.23
C ASP A 316 -26.89 -17.62 0.82
N ALA A 317 -27.32 -16.89 -0.20
CA ALA A 317 -26.79 -17.04 -1.56
C ALA A 317 -25.32 -16.59 -1.63
N ILE A 318 -24.97 -15.50 -0.95
CA ILE A 318 -23.59 -14.98 -0.86
C ILE A 318 -22.72 -15.98 -0.11
N TRP A 319 -23.18 -16.53 1.00
CA TRP A 319 -22.48 -17.54 1.78
C TRP A 319 -22.18 -18.79 0.95
N ASN A 320 -23.17 -19.28 0.21
CA ASN A 320 -23.02 -20.48 -0.63
C ASN A 320 -22.09 -20.24 -1.85
N ALA A 321 -22.01 -19.01 -2.35
CA ALA A 321 -21.12 -18.64 -3.45
C ALA A 321 -19.70 -18.32 -3.00
N ALA A 322 -19.49 -18.09 -1.72
CA ALA A 322 -18.19 -17.72 -1.15
C ALA A 322 -17.29 -18.96 -0.96
N GLU A 323 -15.99 -18.73 -1.11
CA GLU A 323 -14.95 -19.74 -0.87
C GLU A 323 -14.91 -20.09 0.63
N PRO A 324 -15.03 -21.37 1.02
CA PRO A 324 -14.94 -21.78 2.41
C PRO A 324 -13.52 -21.56 2.96
N LEU A 325 -13.41 -20.93 4.12
CA LEU A 325 -12.20 -20.87 4.93
C LEU A 325 -12.23 -21.96 6.00
N ASP A 326 -13.35 -22.08 6.70
CA ASP A 326 -13.64 -23.19 7.63
C ASP A 326 -15.15 -23.44 7.69
N ALA A 327 -15.65 -24.10 8.77
CA ALA A 327 -17.08 -24.34 8.96
C ALA A 327 -17.88 -23.03 9.08
N ASP A 328 -17.31 -22.06 9.77
CA ASP A 328 -17.95 -20.83 10.25
C ASP A 328 -17.49 -19.55 9.51
N ALA A 329 -16.60 -19.70 8.54
CA ALA A 329 -16.03 -18.57 7.80
C ALA A 329 -15.94 -18.82 6.29
N ARG A 330 -16.15 -17.76 5.52
CA ARG A 330 -16.07 -17.74 4.06
C ARG A 330 -15.34 -16.48 3.58
N ARG A 331 -14.77 -16.57 2.37
CA ARG A 331 -14.18 -15.43 1.67
C ARG A 331 -14.84 -15.27 0.32
N ILE A 332 -15.17 -14.04 -0.05
CA ILE A 332 -15.68 -13.72 -1.38
C ILE A 332 -15.01 -12.46 -1.92
N HIS A 333 -14.59 -12.49 -3.17
CA HIS A 333 -14.02 -11.32 -3.82
C HIS A 333 -15.08 -10.21 -3.95
N LEU A 334 -14.72 -8.93 -3.72
CA LEU A 334 -15.70 -7.83 -3.74
C LEU A 334 -16.36 -7.63 -5.10
N SER A 335 -15.70 -8.00 -6.22
CA SER A 335 -16.34 -7.97 -7.54
C SER A 335 -17.48 -8.97 -7.66
N THR A 336 -17.30 -10.18 -7.10
CA THR A 336 -18.34 -11.22 -7.08
C THR A 336 -19.50 -10.81 -6.18
N LEU A 337 -19.19 -10.30 -4.98
CA LEU A 337 -20.19 -9.77 -4.08
C LEU A 337 -21.00 -8.65 -4.75
N LYS A 338 -20.35 -7.71 -5.45
CA LYS A 338 -21.05 -6.65 -6.18
C LYS A 338 -21.95 -7.17 -7.28
N ARG A 339 -21.51 -8.17 -8.08
CA ARG A 339 -22.37 -8.79 -9.10
C ARG A 339 -23.65 -9.35 -8.49
N MET A 340 -23.52 -10.05 -7.36
CA MET A 340 -24.69 -10.61 -6.66
C MET A 340 -25.64 -9.52 -6.18
N LEU A 341 -25.12 -8.42 -5.64
CA LEU A 341 -25.92 -7.29 -5.17
C LEU A 341 -26.61 -6.53 -6.31
N GLN A 342 -26.13 -6.64 -7.56
CA GLN A 342 -26.74 -6.01 -8.75
C GLN A 342 -27.75 -6.90 -9.48
N ALA A 343 -27.80 -8.20 -9.18
CA ALA A 343 -28.67 -9.16 -9.85
C ALA A 343 -30.14 -9.12 -9.34
N GLN A 344 -30.54 -8.04 -8.65
CA GLN A 344 -31.92 -7.80 -8.18
C GLN A 344 -32.73 -7.01 -9.24
#